data_d5914634d484a19599f07648338bc6c5
#
_entry.id   d5914634d484a19599f07648338bc6c5
#
_cell.length_a   1.000
_cell.length_b   1.000
_cell.length_c   1.000
_cell.angle_alpha   90.00
_cell.angle_beta   90.00
_cell.angle_gamma   90.00
#
_symmetry.space_group_name_H-M   'P 1'
#
loop_
_entity.id
_entity.type
_entity.pdbx_description
1 polymer ?
#
loop_
_entity_poly.entity_id
_entity_poly.type
_entity_poly.pdbx_seq_one_letter_code
_entity_poly.pdbx_strand_id
1 'polypeptide(L)'
;MGTTQEQLALARSAKKSINTANTALKNQALDAMASQLLKATEAILVANQIDMEAARGKISEVMLDRLFLDQERIAGMAQGIRALIDLPDPIGEVLDTEVLENCLEIQKVRVAMGVIGIIYESRPNVTSDAAALAIKSGNAVVLRTGKDAFHSAQAIVTALKAGLEEAGLNPDLLQLIQDTSRASSLAMMKAKGYLDLLIPRGGAGLIQAVVENAIVPVIETGTGIVHVYVDKEADFQKALAIIENAKTSRPSVCNAMEVLLVDQAIASDFLPLVKERLVDDREKSVELRLDEQAQVIISGTAAQEQDFDTEFLDYILAVKVVDGVEEAVDHIEAHSTHHSDAIVTENPETAAYFTKQVDSAAVYVNASTRFTDGGQFGLGCEMGISTQKLHARGPMGLREMTSYKYIVSGNGQVR
;
A
#
# COMPACT_ATOMS: atom_id res chain seq x y z
N MET A 1 4.44 30.23 8.87
CA MET A 1 4.04 28.84 8.64
C MET A 1 2.68 28.64 9.28
N GLY A 2 1.69 28.13 8.57
CA GLY A 2 0.35 27.92 9.12
C GLY A 2 0.31 26.78 10.14
N THR A 3 -0.62 26.85 11.09
CA THR A 3 -0.88 25.78 12.06
C THR A 3 -1.49 24.54 11.34
N THR A 4 -1.43 23.36 11.96
CA THR A 4 -2.11 22.15 11.46
C THR A 4 -3.60 22.43 11.14
N GLN A 5 -4.27 23.18 12.00
CA GLN A 5 -5.70 23.50 11.81
C GLN A 5 -5.95 24.44 10.62
N GLU A 6 -5.08 25.42 10.39
CA GLU A 6 -5.18 26.30 9.21
C GLU A 6 -4.99 25.51 7.91
N GLN A 7 -4.02 24.59 7.87
CA GLN A 7 -3.79 23.74 6.69
C GLN A 7 -4.96 22.78 6.41
N LEU A 8 -5.56 22.21 7.45
CA LEU A 8 -6.78 21.42 7.34
C LEU A 8 -7.96 22.26 6.79
N ALA A 9 -8.11 23.52 7.27
CA ALA A 9 -9.15 24.41 6.80
C ALA A 9 -8.96 24.85 5.34
N LEU A 10 -7.71 25.09 4.91
CA LEU A 10 -7.39 25.39 3.51
C LEU A 10 -7.78 24.24 2.58
N ALA A 11 -7.38 22.99 2.87
CA ALA A 11 -7.78 21.83 2.09
C ALA A 11 -9.30 21.66 2.04
N ARG A 12 -9.99 21.84 3.17
CA ARG A 12 -11.46 21.77 3.24
C ARG A 12 -12.16 22.81 2.38
N SER A 13 -11.62 24.04 2.35
CA SER A 13 -12.13 25.12 1.49
C SER A 13 -11.86 24.85 0.02
N ALA A 14 -10.64 24.40 -0.33
CA ALA A 14 -10.19 24.12 -1.69
C ALA A 14 -10.97 22.97 -2.35
N LYS A 15 -11.48 21.99 -1.58
CA LYS A 15 -12.23 20.83 -2.07
C LYS A 15 -13.32 21.21 -3.09
N LYS A 16 -13.96 22.36 -2.96
CA LYS A 16 -15.00 22.79 -3.89
C LYS A 16 -14.50 22.96 -5.32
N SER A 17 -13.23 23.36 -5.52
CA SER A 17 -12.66 23.60 -6.84
C SER A 17 -12.47 22.31 -7.64
N ILE A 18 -12.13 21.19 -6.98
CA ILE A 18 -11.94 19.90 -7.65
C ILE A 18 -13.28 19.20 -7.96
N ASN A 19 -14.35 19.47 -7.21
CA ASN A 19 -15.65 18.87 -7.44
C ASN A 19 -16.26 19.24 -8.81
N THR A 20 -15.86 20.35 -9.39
CA THR A 20 -16.31 20.85 -10.69
C THR A 20 -15.33 20.56 -11.83
N ALA A 21 -14.15 20.04 -11.51
CA ALA A 21 -13.14 19.71 -12.48
C ALA A 21 -13.54 18.46 -13.30
N ASN A 22 -13.56 18.61 -14.61
CA ASN A 22 -13.77 17.47 -15.51
C ASN A 22 -12.48 16.64 -15.66
N THR A 23 -12.59 15.47 -16.27
CA THR A 23 -11.47 14.54 -16.51
C THR A 23 -10.32 15.20 -17.25
N ALA A 24 -10.60 16.05 -18.26
CA ALA A 24 -9.56 16.72 -19.03
C ALA A 24 -8.71 17.66 -18.17
N LEU A 25 -9.34 18.46 -17.30
CA LEU A 25 -8.63 19.35 -16.38
C LEU A 25 -7.81 18.57 -15.33
N LYS A 26 -8.34 17.48 -14.78
CA LYS A 26 -7.59 16.61 -13.88
C LYS A 26 -6.38 15.97 -14.55
N ASN A 27 -6.53 15.49 -15.80
CA ASN A 27 -5.43 14.94 -16.58
C ASN A 27 -4.36 15.97 -16.90
N GLN A 28 -4.76 17.20 -17.27
CA GLN A 28 -3.84 18.32 -17.47
C GLN A 28 -3.07 18.66 -16.18
N ALA A 29 -3.74 18.64 -15.03
CA ALA A 29 -3.10 18.87 -13.74
C ALA A 29 -2.08 17.77 -13.40
N LEU A 30 -2.40 16.50 -13.66
CA LEU A 30 -1.47 15.40 -13.45
C LEU A 30 -0.22 15.52 -14.33
N ASP A 31 -0.36 15.86 -15.62
CA ASP A 31 0.81 16.06 -16.49
C ASP A 31 1.66 17.26 -16.07
N ALA A 32 1.04 18.37 -15.69
CA ALA A 32 1.73 19.52 -15.13
C ALA A 32 2.46 19.19 -13.82
N MET A 33 1.82 18.44 -12.89
CA MET A 33 2.44 17.97 -11.65
C MET A 33 3.67 17.10 -11.94
N ALA A 34 3.58 16.13 -12.85
CA ALA A 34 4.69 15.28 -13.27
C ALA A 34 5.83 16.11 -13.91
N SER A 35 5.50 17.08 -14.75
CA SER A 35 6.45 17.95 -15.40
C SER A 35 7.19 18.85 -14.41
N GLN A 36 6.49 19.45 -13.45
CA GLN A 36 7.09 20.27 -12.40
C GLN A 36 7.95 19.44 -11.44
N LEU A 37 7.56 18.18 -11.15
CA LEU A 37 8.36 17.26 -10.35
C LEU A 37 9.72 16.98 -11.02
N LEU A 38 9.73 16.72 -12.32
CA LEU A 38 10.96 16.52 -13.10
C LEU A 38 11.84 17.79 -13.16
N LYS A 39 11.25 18.97 -13.33
CA LYS A 39 11.98 20.24 -13.30
C LYS A 39 12.62 20.51 -11.92
N ALA A 40 12.00 20.02 -10.85
CA ALA A 40 12.47 20.20 -9.48
C ALA A 40 13.45 19.10 -9.02
N THR A 41 13.89 18.18 -9.90
CA THR A 41 14.72 17.01 -9.55
C THR A 41 15.93 17.41 -8.70
N GLU A 42 16.72 18.41 -9.09
CA GLU A 42 17.90 18.84 -8.33
C GLU A 42 17.55 19.33 -6.92
N ALA A 43 16.49 20.14 -6.80
CA ALA A 43 16.05 20.63 -5.48
C ALA A 43 15.54 19.50 -4.58
N ILE A 44 14.86 18.51 -5.15
CA ILE A 44 14.39 17.32 -4.43
C ILE A 44 15.57 16.46 -3.97
N LEU A 45 16.59 16.26 -4.81
CA LEU A 45 17.79 15.51 -4.44
C LEU A 45 18.57 16.17 -3.31
N VAL A 46 18.72 17.51 -3.35
CA VAL A 46 19.34 18.28 -2.27
C VAL A 46 18.56 18.13 -0.95
N ALA A 47 17.23 18.22 -1.01
CA ALA A 47 16.38 18.01 0.16
C ALA A 47 16.45 16.57 0.70
N ASN A 48 16.50 15.58 -0.21
CA ASN A 48 16.63 14.18 0.18
C ASN A 48 17.99 13.87 0.83
N GLN A 49 19.07 14.50 0.36
CA GLN A 49 20.37 14.35 1.00
C GLN A 49 20.36 14.81 2.46
N ILE A 50 19.66 15.92 2.77
CA ILE A 50 19.51 16.39 4.16
C ILE A 50 18.81 15.33 5.02
N ASP A 51 17.70 14.75 4.52
CA ASP A 51 16.97 13.71 5.21
C ASP A 51 17.83 12.45 5.40
N MET A 52 18.56 12.02 4.36
CA MET A 52 19.46 10.86 4.39
C MET A 52 20.59 11.02 5.40
N GLU A 53 21.23 12.18 5.44
CA GLU A 53 22.29 12.47 6.41
C GLU A 53 21.75 12.47 7.85
N ALA A 54 20.57 13.03 8.07
CA ALA A 54 19.91 13.05 9.38
C ALA A 54 19.48 11.65 9.85
N ALA A 55 19.13 10.74 8.93
CA ALA A 55 18.68 9.38 9.23
C ALA A 55 19.82 8.36 9.40
N ARG A 56 21.00 8.61 8.81
CA ARG A 56 22.15 7.70 8.84
C ARG A 56 22.55 7.32 10.26
N GLY A 57 22.69 6.02 10.51
CA GLY A 57 23.02 5.47 11.82
C GLY A 57 21.88 5.49 12.85
N LYS A 58 20.66 5.95 12.47
CA LYS A 58 19.46 5.94 13.32
C LYS A 58 18.41 4.95 12.87
N ILE A 59 18.42 4.60 11.58
CA ILE A 59 17.51 3.62 10.98
C ILE A 59 18.33 2.54 10.26
N SER A 60 17.74 1.37 9.98
CA SER A 60 18.41 0.28 9.27
C SER A 60 18.74 0.66 7.82
N GLU A 61 19.72 -0.01 7.20
CA GLU A 61 20.08 0.18 5.78
C GLU A 61 18.87 -0.04 4.86
N VAL A 62 18.03 -0.99 5.19
CA VAL A 62 16.79 -1.29 4.46
C VAL A 62 15.81 -0.10 4.53
N MET A 63 15.71 0.57 5.68
CA MET A 63 14.89 1.77 5.83
C MET A 63 15.52 2.99 5.17
N LEU A 64 16.87 3.06 5.12
CA LEU A 64 17.58 4.09 4.35
C LEU A 64 17.30 3.96 2.85
N ASP A 65 17.26 2.72 2.31
CA ASP A 65 16.87 2.50 0.89
C ASP A 65 15.46 3.00 0.59
N ARG A 66 14.51 2.86 1.53
CA ARG A 66 13.15 3.42 1.36
C ARG A 66 13.12 4.95 1.28
N LEU A 67 14.00 5.60 2.02
CA LEU A 67 14.10 7.06 2.09
C LEU A 67 14.84 7.64 0.89
N PHE A 68 15.78 6.90 0.33
CA PHE A 68 16.68 7.33 -0.72
C PHE A 68 15.95 7.67 -2.03
N LEU A 69 16.30 8.81 -2.62
CA LEU A 69 15.89 9.24 -3.95
C LEU A 69 17.11 9.48 -4.83
N ASP A 70 16.99 9.12 -6.09
CA ASP A 70 17.87 9.47 -7.20
C ASP A 70 17.04 9.97 -8.39
N GLN A 71 17.71 10.28 -9.49
CA GLN A 71 17.04 10.76 -10.70
C GLN A 71 16.07 9.73 -11.28
N GLU A 72 16.41 8.43 -11.23
CA GLU A 72 15.59 7.34 -11.75
C GLU A 72 14.31 7.17 -10.91
N ARG A 73 14.43 7.20 -9.58
CA ARG A 73 13.27 7.12 -8.67
C ARG A 73 12.32 8.31 -8.83
N ILE A 74 12.88 9.53 -9.02
CA ILE A 74 12.05 10.73 -9.28
C ILE A 74 11.38 10.64 -10.65
N ALA A 75 12.08 10.15 -11.67
CA ALA A 75 11.49 9.90 -12.99
C ALA A 75 10.37 8.84 -12.90
N GLY A 76 10.58 7.79 -12.12
CA GLY A 76 9.56 6.77 -11.83
C GLY A 76 8.32 7.34 -11.14
N MET A 77 8.49 8.26 -10.18
CA MET A 77 7.37 8.99 -9.55
C MET A 77 6.57 9.79 -10.58
N ALA A 78 7.24 10.54 -11.46
CA ALA A 78 6.57 11.30 -12.51
C ALA A 78 5.85 10.39 -13.53
N GLN A 79 6.43 9.24 -13.85
CA GLN A 79 5.79 8.24 -14.71
C GLN A 79 4.56 7.64 -14.04
N GLY A 80 4.61 7.33 -12.74
CA GLY A 80 3.46 6.87 -11.95
C GLY A 80 2.30 7.87 -11.97
N ILE A 81 2.60 9.18 -11.80
CA ILE A 81 1.58 10.24 -11.93
C ILE A 81 0.95 10.21 -13.34
N ARG A 82 1.75 10.11 -14.41
CA ARG A 82 1.26 10.07 -15.79
C ARG A 82 0.44 8.82 -16.09
N ALA A 83 0.79 7.67 -15.52
CA ALA A 83 0.02 6.44 -15.70
C ALA A 83 -1.44 6.58 -15.24
N LEU A 84 -1.74 7.44 -14.29
CA LEU A 84 -3.11 7.72 -13.86
C LEU A 84 -3.93 8.49 -14.92
N ILE A 85 -3.28 9.16 -15.87
CA ILE A 85 -3.97 9.92 -16.95
C ILE A 85 -4.77 8.94 -17.83
N ASP A 86 -4.19 7.79 -18.13
CA ASP A 86 -4.76 6.78 -19.01
C ASP A 86 -5.88 5.96 -18.32
N LEU A 87 -5.96 6.03 -16.98
CA LEU A 87 -6.99 5.34 -16.24
C LEU A 87 -8.33 6.10 -16.32
N PRO A 88 -9.46 5.38 -16.37
CA PRO A 88 -10.78 5.98 -16.31
C PRO A 88 -10.96 6.85 -15.06
N ASP A 89 -11.57 8.03 -15.22
CA ASP A 89 -11.97 8.86 -14.08
C ASP A 89 -13.14 8.17 -13.36
N PRO A 90 -13.00 7.86 -12.08
CA PRO A 90 -14.07 7.16 -11.38
C PRO A 90 -15.25 8.05 -11.02
N ILE A 91 -15.09 9.38 -11.06
CA ILE A 91 -16.14 10.30 -10.62
C ILE A 91 -17.25 10.40 -11.65
N GLY A 92 -18.48 10.15 -11.21
CA GLY A 92 -19.66 10.13 -12.07
C GLY A 92 -19.97 8.74 -12.68
N GLU A 93 -19.15 7.72 -12.42
CA GLU A 93 -19.44 6.34 -12.81
C GLU A 93 -20.79 5.90 -12.20
N VAL A 94 -21.76 5.51 -13.04
CA VAL A 94 -23.02 4.94 -12.59
C VAL A 94 -22.79 3.46 -12.27
N LEU A 95 -22.88 3.12 -10.99
CA LEU A 95 -22.63 1.76 -10.49
C LEU A 95 -23.84 0.85 -10.64
N ASP A 96 -25.04 1.44 -10.54
CA ASP A 96 -26.30 0.74 -10.61
C ASP A 96 -27.42 1.71 -10.95
N THR A 97 -28.48 1.21 -11.61
CA THR A 97 -29.71 1.98 -11.92
C THR A 97 -30.91 1.08 -11.72
N GLU A 98 -31.88 1.52 -10.91
CA GLU A 98 -33.14 0.85 -10.67
C GLU A 98 -34.29 1.80 -10.96
N VAL A 99 -35.33 1.31 -11.65
CA VAL A 99 -36.59 2.04 -11.86
C VAL A 99 -37.67 1.32 -11.06
N LEU A 100 -38.22 2.03 -10.08
CA LEU A 100 -39.25 1.51 -9.20
C LEU A 100 -40.64 1.46 -9.90
N GLU A 101 -41.59 0.70 -9.36
CA GLU A 101 -42.95 0.59 -9.86
C GLU A 101 -43.68 1.95 -9.98
N ASN A 102 -43.35 2.91 -9.08
CA ASN A 102 -43.86 4.27 -9.12
C ASN A 102 -43.10 5.20 -10.08
N CYS A 103 -42.24 4.65 -10.95
CA CYS A 103 -41.44 5.38 -11.92
C CYS A 103 -40.37 6.30 -11.33
N LEU A 104 -39.97 6.13 -10.05
CA LEU A 104 -38.76 6.75 -9.57
C LEU A 104 -37.54 6.02 -10.15
N GLU A 105 -36.63 6.78 -10.74
CA GLU A 105 -35.32 6.28 -11.17
C GLU A 105 -34.29 6.53 -10.07
N ILE A 106 -33.63 5.48 -9.60
CA ILE A 106 -32.58 5.53 -8.56
C ILE A 106 -31.27 5.14 -9.20
N GLN A 107 -30.33 6.08 -9.27
CA GLN A 107 -28.96 5.83 -9.73
C GLN A 107 -28.01 5.83 -8.56
N LYS A 108 -27.15 4.80 -8.45
CA LYS A 108 -26.01 4.76 -7.53
C LYS A 108 -24.78 5.28 -8.27
N VAL A 109 -24.30 6.45 -7.91
CA VAL A 109 -23.24 7.16 -8.65
C VAL A 109 -21.99 7.34 -7.78
N ARG A 110 -20.83 7.06 -8.34
CA ARG A 110 -19.53 7.23 -7.68
C ARG A 110 -19.17 8.70 -7.50
N VAL A 111 -18.72 9.06 -6.29
CA VAL A 111 -18.31 10.41 -5.92
C VAL A 111 -16.99 10.40 -5.16
N ALA A 112 -16.29 11.53 -5.13
CA ALA A 112 -15.10 11.69 -4.30
C ALA A 112 -15.41 11.47 -2.81
N MET A 113 -14.41 10.96 -2.07
CA MET A 113 -14.47 10.87 -0.61
C MET A 113 -14.56 12.25 0.03
N GLY A 114 -13.73 13.17 -0.44
CA GLY A 114 -13.72 14.57 0.03
C GLY A 114 -12.35 15.11 0.35
N VAL A 115 -11.98 15.19 1.63
CA VAL A 115 -10.62 15.53 2.07
C VAL A 115 -10.00 14.31 2.72
N ILE A 116 -8.92 13.82 2.15
CA ILE A 116 -8.20 12.63 2.64
C ILE A 116 -6.96 13.08 3.41
N GLY A 117 -6.83 12.63 4.65
CA GLY A 117 -5.61 12.77 5.44
C GLY A 117 -4.71 11.55 5.26
N ILE A 118 -3.41 11.75 5.12
CA ILE A 118 -2.44 10.66 5.04
C ILE A 118 -1.29 10.94 6.00
N ILE A 119 -1.09 10.01 6.94
CA ILE A 119 0.05 10.04 7.87
C ILE A 119 1.01 8.93 7.45
N TYR A 120 2.25 9.29 7.08
CA TYR A 120 3.22 8.33 6.54
C TYR A 120 4.64 8.54 7.07
N GLU A 121 5.47 7.49 6.97
CA GLU A 121 6.84 7.44 7.48
C GLU A 121 7.81 7.09 6.36
N SER A 122 8.99 7.75 6.36
CA SER A 122 10.20 7.38 5.59
C SER A 122 10.00 6.93 4.13
N ARG A 123 9.01 7.50 3.42
CA ARG A 123 8.66 7.12 2.04
C ARG A 123 8.34 8.36 1.19
N PRO A 124 9.34 9.06 0.64
CA PRO A 124 9.10 10.28 -0.15
C PRO A 124 8.16 10.08 -1.36
N ASN A 125 8.20 8.90 -2.00
CA ASN A 125 7.32 8.57 -3.12
C ASN A 125 5.83 8.58 -2.76
N VAL A 126 5.46 8.25 -1.52
CA VAL A 126 4.06 8.34 -1.06
C VAL A 126 3.50 9.75 -1.22
N THR A 127 4.35 10.78 -1.13
CA THR A 127 3.94 12.18 -1.32
C THR A 127 3.35 12.41 -2.71
N SER A 128 4.00 11.92 -3.76
CA SER A 128 3.56 12.07 -5.15
C SER A 128 2.36 11.18 -5.47
N ASP A 129 2.42 9.91 -5.05
CA ASP A 129 1.39 8.93 -5.33
C ASP A 129 0.05 9.34 -4.69
N ALA A 130 0.10 9.74 -3.43
CA ALA A 130 -1.06 10.22 -2.69
C ALA A 130 -1.68 11.49 -3.29
N ALA A 131 -0.84 12.45 -3.68
CA ALA A 131 -1.31 13.69 -4.32
C ALA A 131 -2.00 13.39 -5.66
N ALA A 132 -1.36 12.57 -6.51
CA ALA A 132 -1.89 12.25 -7.84
C ALA A 132 -3.20 11.46 -7.76
N LEU A 133 -3.27 10.41 -6.93
CA LEU A 133 -4.49 9.64 -6.70
C LEU A 133 -5.63 10.51 -6.17
N ALA A 134 -5.34 11.41 -5.22
CA ALA A 134 -6.35 12.32 -4.68
C ALA A 134 -6.91 13.25 -5.77
N ILE A 135 -6.06 13.90 -6.55
CA ILE A 135 -6.49 14.82 -7.63
C ILE A 135 -7.30 14.08 -8.69
N LYS A 136 -6.82 12.94 -9.19
CA LYS A 136 -7.55 12.16 -10.21
C LYS A 136 -8.90 11.69 -9.71
N SER A 137 -9.00 11.26 -8.46
CA SER A 137 -10.25 10.80 -7.83
C SER A 137 -11.11 11.93 -7.24
N GLY A 138 -10.78 13.21 -7.54
CA GLY A 138 -11.61 14.37 -7.18
C GLY A 138 -11.54 14.77 -5.69
N ASN A 139 -10.46 14.41 -5.00
CA ASN A 139 -10.27 14.70 -3.58
C ASN A 139 -9.26 15.83 -3.35
N ALA A 140 -9.38 16.52 -2.22
CA ALA A 140 -8.27 17.25 -1.61
C ALA A 140 -7.50 16.32 -0.67
N VAL A 141 -6.20 16.58 -0.47
CA VAL A 141 -5.34 15.74 0.36
C VAL A 141 -4.50 16.56 1.33
N VAL A 142 -4.40 16.07 2.56
CA VAL A 142 -3.56 16.61 3.62
C VAL A 142 -2.54 15.56 4.01
N LEU A 143 -1.28 15.85 3.74
CA LEU A 143 -0.14 14.96 3.97
C LEU A 143 0.55 15.31 5.28
N ARG A 144 0.94 14.30 6.05
CA ARG A 144 1.80 14.43 7.22
C ARG A 144 2.85 13.35 7.20
N THR A 145 4.09 13.72 6.96
CA THR A 145 5.23 12.81 6.97
C THR A 145 5.96 12.80 8.31
N GLY A 146 6.71 11.74 8.60
CA GLY A 146 7.69 11.73 9.68
C GLY A 146 8.79 12.78 9.46
N LYS A 147 9.48 13.15 10.53
CA LYS A 147 10.60 14.11 10.46
C LYS A 147 11.74 13.63 9.55
N ASP A 148 11.85 12.31 9.35
CA ASP A 148 12.95 11.67 8.61
C ASP A 148 12.85 11.89 7.10
N ALA A 149 11.67 12.25 6.57
CA ALA A 149 11.42 12.50 5.15
C ALA A 149 10.82 13.89 4.88
N PHE A 150 10.92 14.80 5.85
CA PHE A 150 10.18 16.06 5.79
C PHE A 150 10.72 17.00 4.68
N HIS A 151 12.03 17.13 4.54
CA HIS A 151 12.61 18.03 3.54
C HIS A 151 12.31 17.53 2.12
N SER A 152 12.45 16.24 1.89
CA SER A 152 12.07 15.59 0.62
C SER A 152 10.60 15.82 0.29
N ALA A 153 9.70 15.55 1.26
CA ALA A 153 8.26 15.74 1.07
C ALA A 153 7.91 17.20 0.79
N GLN A 154 8.55 18.16 1.47
CA GLN A 154 8.33 19.59 1.24
C GLN A 154 8.75 20.02 -0.17
N ALA A 155 9.89 19.56 -0.65
CA ALA A 155 10.35 19.85 -2.02
C ALA A 155 9.40 19.26 -3.07
N ILE A 156 8.97 18.00 -2.88
CA ILE A 156 8.01 17.33 -3.75
C ILE A 156 6.68 18.09 -3.76
N VAL A 157 6.09 18.40 -2.60
CA VAL A 157 4.82 19.12 -2.50
C VAL A 157 4.90 20.50 -3.16
N THR A 158 6.03 21.20 -3.02
CA THR A 158 6.24 22.50 -3.69
C THR A 158 6.17 22.36 -5.20
N ALA A 159 6.82 21.35 -5.78
CA ALA A 159 6.76 21.07 -7.20
C ALA A 159 5.35 20.68 -7.66
N LEU A 160 4.67 19.81 -6.93
CA LEU A 160 3.31 19.38 -7.28
C LEU A 160 2.29 20.52 -7.21
N LYS A 161 2.39 21.42 -6.21
CA LYS A 161 1.55 22.63 -6.13
C LYS A 161 1.74 23.55 -7.31
N ALA A 162 2.99 23.75 -7.76
CA ALA A 162 3.27 24.53 -8.97
C ALA A 162 2.59 23.92 -10.21
N GLY A 163 2.53 22.58 -10.30
CA GLY A 163 1.79 21.90 -11.37
C GLY A 163 0.27 22.10 -11.28
N LEU A 164 -0.31 22.10 -10.08
CA LEU A 164 -1.73 22.42 -9.90
C LEU A 164 -2.04 23.86 -10.33
N GLU A 165 -1.21 24.82 -9.95
CA GLU A 165 -1.36 26.23 -10.35
C GLU A 165 -1.24 26.41 -11.86
N GLU A 166 -0.25 25.76 -12.51
CA GLU A 166 -0.07 25.78 -13.96
C GLU A 166 -1.30 25.26 -14.71
N ALA A 167 -1.96 24.25 -14.16
CA ALA A 167 -3.20 23.71 -14.72
C ALA A 167 -4.46 24.52 -14.37
N GLY A 168 -4.36 25.56 -13.52
CA GLY A 168 -5.49 26.39 -13.09
C GLY A 168 -6.32 25.76 -11.96
N LEU A 169 -5.82 24.76 -11.26
CA LEU A 169 -6.41 24.22 -10.04
C LEU A 169 -5.88 24.94 -8.78
N ASN A 170 -6.68 24.96 -7.73
CA ASN A 170 -6.29 25.57 -6.46
C ASN A 170 -5.18 24.72 -5.80
N PRO A 171 -3.96 25.28 -5.57
CA PRO A 171 -2.86 24.54 -4.93
C PRO A 171 -3.15 24.11 -3.49
N ASP A 172 -4.15 24.70 -2.84
CA ASP A 172 -4.56 24.30 -1.50
C ASP A 172 -5.31 22.95 -1.46
N LEU A 173 -5.59 22.36 -2.61
CA LEU A 173 -6.01 20.95 -2.72
C LEU A 173 -4.98 19.98 -2.17
N LEU A 174 -3.71 20.37 -2.15
CA LEU A 174 -2.60 19.59 -1.59
C LEU A 174 -1.98 20.36 -0.43
N GLN A 175 -2.05 19.83 0.78
CA GLN A 175 -1.42 20.39 1.96
C GLN A 175 -0.39 19.43 2.56
N LEU A 176 0.73 19.97 3.06
CA LEU A 176 1.71 19.24 3.87
C LEU A 176 1.77 19.88 5.24
N ILE A 177 1.44 19.11 6.27
CA ILE A 177 1.52 19.58 7.66
C ILE A 177 2.99 19.90 8.01
N GLN A 178 3.23 21.13 8.44
CA GLN A 178 4.59 21.63 8.72
C GLN A 178 5.10 21.18 10.09
N ASP A 179 4.21 20.91 11.04
CA ASP A 179 4.57 20.37 12.34
C ASP A 179 4.77 18.85 12.26
N THR A 180 6.00 18.40 12.44
CA THR A 180 6.37 16.97 12.44
C THR A 180 6.28 16.31 13.82
N SER A 181 5.77 17.01 14.84
CA SER A 181 5.57 16.45 16.18
C SER A 181 4.43 15.43 16.24
N ARG A 182 4.40 14.61 17.29
CA ARG A 182 3.29 13.68 17.53
C ARG A 182 1.94 14.40 17.74
N ALA A 183 1.98 15.65 18.21
CA ALA A 183 0.78 16.46 18.42
C ALA A 183 0.04 16.71 17.09
N SER A 184 0.76 16.97 16.00
CA SER A 184 0.15 17.16 14.67
C SER A 184 -0.53 15.88 14.13
N SER A 185 0.06 14.70 14.36
CA SER A 185 -0.58 13.44 14.00
C SER A 185 -1.89 13.24 14.78
N LEU A 186 -1.87 13.48 16.10
CA LEU A 186 -3.06 13.39 16.93
C LEU A 186 -4.13 14.41 16.51
N ALA A 187 -3.71 15.62 16.13
CA ALA A 187 -4.63 16.64 15.60
C ALA A 187 -5.32 16.16 14.31
N MET A 188 -4.59 15.51 13.39
CA MET A 188 -5.20 14.91 12.18
C MET A 188 -6.14 13.75 12.52
N MET A 189 -5.77 12.86 13.44
CA MET A 189 -6.63 11.75 13.90
C MET A 189 -7.96 12.26 14.45
N LYS A 190 -7.95 13.45 15.05
CA LYS A 190 -9.14 14.10 15.67
C LYS A 190 -9.79 15.16 14.77
N ALA A 191 -9.37 15.32 13.54
CA ALA A 191 -9.82 16.37 12.61
C ALA A 191 -11.20 16.10 11.99
N LYS A 192 -12.18 15.58 12.78
CA LYS A 192 -13.56 15.39 12.33
C LYS A 192 -14.17 16.71 11.85
N GLY A 193 -14.78 16.69 10.67
CA GLY A 193 -15.32 17.88 10.01
C GLY A 193 -14.33 18.56 9.05
N TYR A 194 -13.03 18.33 9.19
CA TYR A 194 -12.01 18.75 8.23
C TYR A 194 -11.61 17.61 7.30
N LEU A 195 -11.34 16.42 7.84
CA LEU A 195 -11.04 15.21 7.09
C LEU A 195 -12.29 14.33 6.98
N ASP A 196 -12.48 13.72 5.82
CA ASP A 196 -13.52 12.74 5.55
C ASP A 196 -12.99 11.31 5.69
N LEU A 197 -11.67 11.12 5.51
CA LEU A 197 -10.96 9.86 5.60
C LEU A 197 -9.52 10.08 6.09
N LEU A 198 -8.96 9.14 6.84
CA LEU A 198 -7.57 9.10 7.25
C LEU A 198 -6.93 7.75 6.86
N ILE A 199 -5.72 7.79 6.28
CA ILE A 199 -4.97 6.60 5.86
C ILE A 199 -3.58 6.65 6.50
N PRO A 200 -3.25 5.73 7.43
CA PRO A 200 -1.89 5.57 7.93
C PRO A 200 -1.03 4.77 6.94
N ARG A 201 0.23 5.15 6.78
CA ARG A 201 1.24 4.48 5.93
C ARG A 201 2.58 4.38 6.65
N GLY A 202 2.79 3.34 7.43
CA GLY A 202 4.01 3.18 8.24
C GLY A 202 4.10 1.82 8.89
N GLY A 203 4.92 1.70 9.91
CA GLY A 203 5.03 0.47 10.71
C GLY A 203 3.80 0.22 11.60
N ALA A 204 3.71 -1.00 12.14
CA ALA A 204 2.59 -1.46 12.99
C ALA A 204 2.24 -0.46 14.10
N GLY A 205 3.25 0.14 14.75
CA GLY A 205 3.03 1.11 15.83
C GLY A 205 2.29 2.38 15.38
N LEU A 206 2.55 2.91 14.16
CA LEU A 206 1.79 4.03 13.63
C LEU A 206 0.36 3.62 13.30
N ILE A 207 0.19 2.48 12.65
CA ILE A 207 -1.13 1.97 12.25
C ILE A 207 -2.00 1.78 13.50
N GLN A 208 -1.49 1.07 14.51
CA GLN A 208 -2.17 0.86 15.77
C GLN A 208 -2.53 2.17 16.47
N ALA A 209 -1.59 3.13 16.55
CA ALA A 209 -1.85 4.42 17.16
C ALA A 209 -2.97 5.20 16.44
N VAL A 210 -3.05 5.10 15.11
CA VAL A 210 -4.14 5.74 14.34
C VAL A 210 -5.46 5.03 14.60
N VAL A 211 -5.51 3.70 14.55
CA VAL A 211 -6.73 2.91 14.79
C VAL A 211 -7.32 3.18 16.17
N GLU A 212 -6.47 3.22 17.21
CA GLU A 212 -6.89 3.44 18.59
C GLU A 212 -7.34 4.88 18.89
N ASN A 213 -6.78 5.88 18.20
CA ASN A 213 -6.95 7.29 18.56
C ASN A 213 -7.78 8.11 17.57
N ALA A 214 -8.00 7.61 16.35
CA ALA A 214 -8.72 8.37 15.34
C ALA A 214 -10.22 8.40 15.62
N ILE A 215 -10.82 9.59 15.45
CA ILE A 215 -12.27 9.77 15.37
C ILE A 215 -12.72 10.10 13.94
N VAL A 216 -11.77 10.34 13.04
CA VAL A 216 -11.98 10.37 11.59
C VAL A 216 -12.04 8.92 11.11
N PRO A 217 -12.92 8.55 10.16
CA PRO A 217 -12.91 7.22 9.55
C PRO A 217 -11.52 6.86 9.01
N VAL A 218 -11.07 5.62 9.25
CA VAL A 218 -9.74 5.14 8.86
C VAL A 218 -9.87 4.01 7.85
N ILE A 219 -9.02 4.01 6.83
CA ILE A 219 -8.67 2.81 6.08
C ILE A 219 -7.27 2.39 6.53
N GLU A 220 -7.20 1.23 7.14
CA GLU A 220 -5.94 0.66 7.60
C GLU A 220 -5.15 0.10 6.44
N THR A 221 -3.84 0.41 6.40
CA THR A 221 -2.90 -0.33 5.56
C THR A 221 -2.27 -1.43 6.41
N GLY A 222 -2.24 -2.67 5.88
CA GLY A 222 -1.72 -3.81 6.63
C GLY A 222 -0.19 -3.83 6.72
N THR A 223 0.33 -4.39 7.81
CA THR A 223 1.65 -5.03 7.83
C THR A 223 1.55 -6.37 7.10
N GLY A 224 2.65 -6.90 6.59
CA GLY A 224 2.63 -8.12 5.79
C GLY A 224 3.40 -9.28 6.43
N ILE A 225 2.72 -10.13 7.21
CA ILE A 225 3.27 -11.45 7.57
C ILE A 225 2.80 -12.44 6.50
N VAL A 226 3.49 -12.39 5.36
CA VAL A 226 3.10 -13.07 4.13
C VAL A 226 3.61 -14.51 4.14
N HIS A 227 2.71 -15.45 3.85
CA HIS A 227 3.02 -16.88 3.80
C HIS A 227 3.06 -17.40 2.36
N VAL A 228 3.99 -18.31 2.11
CA VAL A 228 3.99 -19.15 0.91
C VAL A 228 3.99 -20.60 1.35
N TYR A 229 2.95 -21.34 0.97
CA TYR A 229 2.85 -22.77 1.18
C TYR A 229 3.27 -23.54 -0.08
N VAL A 230 4.16 -24.50 0.07
CA VAL A 230 4.59 -25.41 -0.99
C VAL A 230 4.01 -26.78 -0.73
N ASP A 231 3.02 -27.13 -1.55
CA ASP A 231 2.29 -28.39 -1.49
C ASP A 231 3.12 -29.59 -1.99
N LYS A 232 2.74 -30.79 -1.55
CA LYS A 232 3.39 -32.04 -1.98
C LYS A 232 3.40 -32.26 -3.50
N GLU A 233 2.44 -31.68 -4.22
CA GLU A 233 2.32 -31.74 -5.68
C GLU A 233 2.86 -30.48 -6.37
N ALA A 234 3.77 -29.74 -5.72
CA ALA A 234 4.40 -28.57 -6.28
C ALA A 234 5.49 -28.91 -7.30
N ASP A 235 5.59 -28.10 -8.36
CA ASP A 235 6.80 -28.04 -9.18
C ASP A 235 7.90 -27.30 -8.43
N PHE A 236 8.99 -27.98 -8.10
CA PHE A 236 10.08 -27.44 -7.29
C PHE A 236 10.78 -26.25 -7.96
N GLN A 237 10.90 -26.22 -9.28
CA GLN A 237 11.55 -25.10 -9.98
C GLN A 237 10.67 -23.82 -9.90
N LYS A 238 9.36 -23.98 -10.09
CA LYS A 238 8.42 -22.87 -9.88
C LYS A 238 8.44 -22.39 -8.43
N ALA A 239 8.40 -23.32 -7.47
CA ALA A 239 8.40 -22.99 -6.05
C ALA A 239 9.66 -22.22 -5.66
N LEU A 240 10.85 -22.66 -6.05
CA LEU A 240 12.13 -21.99 -5.78
C LEU A 240 12.17 -20.59 -6.40
N ALA A 241 11.72 -20.42 -7.64
CA ALA A 241 11.68 -19.11 -8.30
C ALA A 241 10.72 -18.13 -7.58
N ILE A 242 9.53 -18.62 -7.16
CA ILE A 242 8.55 -17.83 -6.41
C ILE A 242 9.11 -17.43 -5.05
N ILE A 243 9.66 -18.36 -4.29
CA ILE A 243 10.24 -18.15 -2.96
C ILE A 243 11.40 -17.15 -3.01
N GLU A 244 12.33 -17.34 -3.94
CA GLU A 244 13.45 -16.42 -4.13
C GLU A 244 12.96 -15.01 -4.44
N ASN A 245 12.06 -14.84 -5.42
CA ASN A 245 11.51 -13.56 -5.76
C ASN A 245 10.72 -12.95 -4.59
N ALA A 246 9.86 -13.73 -3.94
CA ALA A 246 9.02 -13.26 -2.84
C ALA A 246 9.82 -12.75 -1.64
N LYS A 247 10.97 -13.39 -1.32
CA LYS A 247 11.80 -12.98 -0.17
C LYS A 247 12.88 -11.98 -0.51
N THR A 248 13.52 -12.08 -1.68
CA THR A 248 14.80 -11.39 -1.90
C THR A 248 14.76 -10.22 -2.86
N SER A 249 13.72 -10.08 -3.67
CA SER A 249 13.64 -8.97 -4.63
C SER A 249 13.56 -7.60 -3.94
N ARG A 250 12.85 -7.50 -2.82
CA ARG A 250 12.78 -6.32 -1.94
C ARG A 250 12.20 -6.72 -0.59
N PRO A 251 13.00 -7.17 0.38
CA PRO A 251 12.51 -7.71 1.66
C PRO A 251 11.83 -6.66 2.55
N SER A 252 12.07 -5.36 2.29
CA SER A 252 11.56 -4.26 3.11
C SER A 252 10.11 -3.85 2.83
N VAL A 253 9.34 -4.61 2.05
CA VAL A 253 7.96 -4.27 1.68
C VAL A 253 6.97 -5.31 2.22
N CYS A 254 5.74 -4.86 2.48
CA CYS A 254 4.70 -5.65 3.14
C CYS A 254 4.21 -6.89 2.35
N ASN A 255 4.49 -6.98 1.05
CA ASN A 255 4.17 -8.15 0.22
C ASN A 255 5.36 -9.13 0.05
N ALA A 256 6.49 -8.87 0.74
CA ALA A 256 7.60 -9.82 0.79
C ALA A 256 7.24 -11.01 1.70
N MET A 257 7.66 -12.20 1.33
CA MET A 257 7.42 -13.41 2.12
C MET A 257 8.18 -13.34 3.46
N GLU A 258 7.48 -13.65 4.56
CA GLU A 258 8.05 -13.74 5.90
C GLU A 258 8.02 -15.16 6.46
N VAL A 259 7.08 -15.99 5.97
CA VAL A 259 6.93 -17.39 6.41
C VAL A 259 6.85 -18.31 5.19
N LEU A 260 7.64 -19.38 5.21
CA LEU A 260 7.59 -20.49 4.27
C LEU A 260 7.02 -21.71 4.97
N LEU A 261 5.91 -22.24 4.45
CA LEU A 261 5.33 -23.51 4.87
C LEU A 261 5.65 -24.58 3.82
N VAL A 262 6.13 -25.73 4.25
CA VAL A 262 6.51 -26.84 3.34
C VAL A 262 5.78 -28.11 3.76
N ASP A 263 5.11 -28.75 2.80
CA ASP A 263 4.46 -30.03 3.04
C ASP A 263 5.47 -31.09 3.51
N GLN A 264 5.14 -31.83 4.55
CA GLN A 264 5.99 -32.84 5.16
C GLN A 264 6.44 -33.90 4.16
N ALA A 265 5.59 -34.26 3.18
CA ALA A 265 5.88 -35.28 2.19
C ALA A 265 7.06 -34.94 1.28
N ILE A 266 7.35 -33.64 1.10
CA ILE A 266 8.44 -33.16 0.24
C ILE A 266 9.56 -32.46 1.00
N ALA A 267 9.42 -32.23 2.29
CA ALA A 267 10.32 -31.41 3.08
C ALA A 267 11.78 -31.86 2.99
N SER A 268 12.04 -33.19 3.04
CA SER A 268 13.40 -33.77 2.96
C SER A 268 14.10 -33.51 1.64
N ASP A 269 13.36 -33.43 0.55
CA ASP A 269 13.91 -33.18 -0.79
C ASP A 269 13.95 -31.70 -1.15
N PHE A 270 12.97 -30.92 -0.66
CA PHE A 270 12.80 -29.53 -1.05
C PHE A 270 13.60 -28.54 -0.18
N LEU A 271 13.65 -28.71 1.15
CA LEU A 271 14.34 -27.77 2.05
C LEU A 271 15.85 -27.63 1.75
N PRO A 272 16.60 -28.70 1.37
CA PRO A 272 17.98 -28.52 0.93
C PRO A 272 18.13 -27.58 -0.27
N LEU A 273 17.20 -27.64 -1.24
CA LEU A 273 17.20 -26.75 -2.41
C LEU A 273 16.86 -25.30 -2.03
N VAL A 274 15.97 -25.12 -1.05
CA VAL A 274 15.66 -23.77 -0.50
C VAL A 274 16.90 -23.17 0.15
N LYS A 275 17.64 -23.96 0.97
CA LYS A 275 18.87 -23.53 1.61
C LYS A 275 19.93 -23.17 0.58
N GLU A 276 20.19 -24.02 -0.41
CA GLU A 276 21.09 -23.72 -1.51
C GLU A 276 20.74 -22.41 -2.19
N ARG A 277 19.47 -22.22 -2.61
CA ARG A 277 18.99 -21.04 -3.34
C ARG A 277 19.00 -19.74 -2.51
N LEU A 278 18.66 -19.79 -1.23
CA LEU A 278 18.48 -18.58 -0.40
C LEU A 278 19.70 -18.25 0.47
N VAL A 279 20.57 -19.22 0.74
CA VAL A 279 21.71 -19.07 1.64
C VAL A 279 23.03 -19.26 0.94
N ASP A 280 23.25 -20.46 0.33
CA ASP A 280 24.55 -20.88 -0.10
C ASP A 280 24.98 -20.21 -1.43
N ASP A 281 24.05 -19.99 -2.37
CA ASP A 281 24.30 -19.43 -3.71
C ASP A 281 24.18 -17.88 -3.76
N ARG A 282 24.10 -17.20 -2.61
CA ARG A 282 23.87 -15.74 -2.57
C ARG A 282 24.98 -14.98 -1.88
N GLU A 283 25.34 -13.83 -2.48
CA GLU A 283 26.23 -12.85 -1.84
C GLU A 283 25.60 -12.31 -0.53
N LYS A 284 24.30 -12.03 -0.55
CA LYS A 284 23.51 -11.66 0.63
C LYS A 284 22.57 -12.80 0.99
N SER A 285 23.00 -13.63 1.91
CA SER A 285 22.25 -14.80 2.37
C SER A 285 21.03 -14.42 3.21
N VAL A 286 20.00 -15.27 3.17
CA VAL A 286 18.81 -15.17 4.02
C VAL A 286 19.04 -15.98 5.29
N GLU A 287 18.83 -15.40 6.48
CA GLU A 287 18.76 -16.13 7.73
C GLU A 287 17.49 -16.98 7.77
N LEU A 288 17.63 -18.30 7.82
CA LEU A 288 16.52 -19.22 7.96
C LEU A 288 16.26 -19.50 9.44
N ARG A 289 15.05 -19.23 9.92
CA ARG A 289 14.56 -19.59 11.24
C ARG A 289 13.66 -20.80 11.10
N LEU A 290 14.11 -21.92 11.60
CA LEU A 290 13.59 -23.26 11.30
C LEU A 290 12.80 -23.80 12.49
N ASP A 291 11.60 -24.34 12.25
CA ASP A 291 10.91 -25.16 13.23
C ASP A 291 11.67 -26.47 13.55
N GLU A 292 11.22 -27.24 14.51
CA GLU A 292 11.89 -28.46 14.96
C GLU A 292 12.02 -29.50 13.84
N GLN A 293 11.05 -29.62 12.94
CA GLN A 293 11.06 -30.58 11.85
C GLN A 293 12.04 -30.15 10.74
N ALA A 294 12.07 -28.88 10.38
CA ALA A 294 13.00 -28.34 9.39
C ALA A 294 14.47 -28.40 9.86
N GLN A 295 14.72 -28.19 11.18
CA GLN A 295 16.06 -28.31 11.78
C GLN A 295 16.69 -29.69 11.65
N VAL A 296 15.89 -30.75 11.57
CA VAL A 296 16.38 -32.11 11.34
C VAL A 296 16.89 -32.30 9.91
N ILE A 297 16.38 -31.49 8.96
CA ILE A 297 16.65 -31.61 7.54
C ILE A 297 17.79 -30.69 7.09
N ILE A 298 17.74 -29.41 7.50
CA ILE A 298 18.72 -28.39 7.13
C ILE A 298 19.23 -27.62 8.36
N SER A 299 20.42 -27.02 8.23
CA SER A 299 20.98 -26.16 9.28
C SER A 299 20.45 -24.72 9.15
N GLY A 300 20.11 -24.09 10.28
CA GLY A 300 19.67 -22.71 10.40
C GLY A 300 19.50 -22.31 11.87
N THR A 301 18.97 -21.14 12.14
CA THR A 301 18.61 -20.67 13.48
C THR A 301 17.31 -21.37 13.93
N ALA A 302 17.22 -21.77 15.20
CA ALA A 302 15.96 -22.30 15.72
C ALA A 302 14.89 -21.22 15.75
N ALA A 303 13.74 -21.49 15.15
CA ALA A 303 12.59 -20.58 15.22
C ALA A 303 11.98 -20.55 16.61
N GLN A 304 11.50 -19.38 17.00
CA GLN A 304 10.64 -19.18 18.15
C GLN A 304 9.21 -18.93 17.68
N GLU A 305 8.22 -19.16 18.53
CA GLU A 305 6.80 -18.92 18.22
C GLU A 305 6.58 -17.50 17.65
N GLN A 306 7.23 -16.51 18.27
CA GLN A 306 7.17 -15.11 17.87
C GLN A 306 7.66 -14.84 16.43
N ASP A 307 8.49 -15.72 15.86
CA ASP A 307 9.03 -15.55 14.50
C ASP A 307 7.93 -15.69 13.44
N PHE A 308 6.89 -16.47 13.72
CA PHE A 308 5.74 -16.64 12.84
C PHE A 308 4.76 -15.45 12.89
N ASP A 309 4.87 -14.61 13.92
CA ASP A 309 4.08 -13.38 14.12
C ASP A 309 4.90 -12.11 13.80
N THR A 310 6.04 -12.25 13.10
CA THR A 310 6.97 -11.15 12.88
C THR A 310 7.09 -10.76 11.41
N GLU A 311 6.82 -9.48 11.10
CA GLU A 311 7.20 -8.86 9.83
C GLU A 311 8.67 -8.42 9.94
N PHE A 312 9.62 -9.26 9.46
CA PHE A 312 11.05 -9.01 9.61
C PHE A 312 11.55 -7.82 8.81
N LEU A 313 10.97 -7.60 7.62
CA LEU A 313 11.38 -6.53 6.69
C LEU A 313 12.88 -6.60 6.32
N ASP A 314 13.50 -7.76 6.43
CA ASP A 314 14.92 -8.02 6.17
C ASP A 314 15.11 -9.41 5.55
N TYR A 315 16.33 -9.80 5.29
CA TYR A 315 16.74 -11.13 4.78
C TYR A 315 16.64 -12.19 5.89
N ILE A 316 15.47 -12.31 6.50
CA ILE A 316 15.13 -13.31 7.53
C ILE A 316 13.84 -13.99 7.09
N LEU A 317 13.76 -15.31 7.19
CA LEU A 317 12.62 -16.12 6.78
C LEU A 317 12.34 -17.20 7.82
N ALA A 318 11.12 -17.22 8.38
CA ALA A 318 10.65 -18.34 9.19
C ALA A 318 10.21 -19.48 8.28
N VAL A 319 10.58 -20.72 8.65
CA VAL A 319 10.29 -21.94 7.88
C VAL A 319 9.66 -22.97 8.81
N LYS A 320 8.52 -23.51 8.39
CA LYS A 320 7.79 -24.55 9.11
C LYS A 320 7.41 -25.70 8.19
N VAL A 321 7.54 -26.92 8.66
CA VAL A 321 7.01 -28.13 8.02
C VAL A 321 5.60 -28.39 8.53
N VAL A 322 4.66 -28.64 7.61
CA VAL A 322 3.22 -28.83 7.91
C VAL A 322 2.70 -30.14 7.33
N ASP A 323 1.71 -30.74 7.97
CA ASP A 323 1.04 -31.97 7.51
C ASP A 323 -0.11 -31.64 6.55
N GLY A 324 0.25 -31.17 5.35
CA GLY A 324 -0.70 -30.89 4.29
C GLY A 324 -1.31 -29.49 4.30
N VAL A 325 -2.26 -29.30 3.36
CA VAL A 325 -2.89 -28.01 3.10
C VAL A 325 -3.78 -27.53 4.24
N GLU A 326 -4.41 -28.45 4.99
CA GLU A 326 -5.26 -28.10 6.13
C GLU A 326 -4.44 -27.41 7.23
N GLU A 327 -3.30 -28.00 7.65
CA GLU A 327 -2.44 -27.39 8.66
C GLU A 327 -1.82 -26.08 8.15
N ALA A 328 -1.50 -26.01 6.85
CA ALA A 328 -1.01 -24.76 6.25
C ALA A 328 -2.06 -23.64 6.36
N VAL A 329 -3.32 -23.93 6.08
CA VAL A 329 -4.44 -22.98 6.21
C VAL A 329 -4.63 -22.55 7.66
N ASP A 330 -4.63 -23.51 8.61
CA ASP A 330 -4.77 -23.21 10.05
C ASP A 330 -3.62 -22.32 10.55
N HIS A 331 -2.40 -22.58 10.09
CA HIS A 331 -1.24 -21.75 10.42
C HIS A 331 -1.37 -20.32 9.84
N ILE A 332 -1.80 -20.20 8.58
CA ILE A 332 -2.04 -18.90 7.94
C ILE A 332 -3.13 -18.12 8.68
N GLU A 333 -4.24 -18.77 9.05
CA GLU A 333 -5.32 -18.13 9.82
C GLU A 333 -4.84 -17.61 11.17
N ALA A 334 -3.92 -18.34 11.83
CA ALA A 334 -3.40 -17.98 13.15
C ALA A 334 -2.35 -16.86 13.11
N HIS A 335 -1.49 -16.79 12.07
CA HIS A 335 -0.29 -15.98 12.06
C HIS A 335 -0.23 -14.94 10.93
N SER A 336 -1.00 -15.09 9.83
CA SER A 336 -1.02 -14.10 8.76
C SER A 336 -1.73 -12.82 9.18
N THR A 337 -1.25 -11.71 8.64
CA THR A 337 -1.95 -10.42 8.72
C THR A 337 -3.05 -10.29 7.66
N HIS A 338 -3.35 -11.35 6.94
CA HIS A 338 -4.31 -11.39 5.83
C HIS A 338 -4.01 -10.40 4.70
N HIS A 339 -2.73 -10.11 4.49
CA HIS A 339 -2.27 -9.21 3.43
C HIS A 339 -2.19 -9.93 2.08
N SER A 340 -1.32 -10.92 1.98
CA SER A 340 -1.09 -11.69 0.75
C SER A 340 -0.52 -13.05 1.12
N ASP A 341 -1.17 -14.12 0.68
CA ASP A 341 -0.69 -15.46 0.94
C ASP A 341 -0.74 -16.30 -0.34
N ALA A 342 0.16 -17.26 -0.48
CA ALA A 342 0.32 -18.02 -1.71
C ALA A 342 0.40 -19.54 -1.45
N ILE A 343 -0.09 -20.30 -2.43
CA ILE A 343 0.17 -21.73 -2.56
C ILE A 343 0.94 -22.01 -3.87
N VAL A 344 1.88 -22.94 -3.81
CA VAL A 344 2.50 -23.52 -5.00
C VAL A 344 2.07 -24.99 -5.09
N THR A 345 1.31 -25.34 -6.11
CA THR A 345 0.80 -26.70 -6.35
C THR A 345 0.40 -26.89 -7.81
N GLU A 346 0.57 -28.09 -8.33
CA GLU A 346 0.01 -28.50 -9.63
C GLU A 346 -1.36 -29.18 -9.48
N ASN A 347 -1.85 -29.39 -8.24
CA ASN A 347 -3.15 -29.99 -7.98
C ASN A 347 -4.24 -28.89 -7.93
N PRO A 348 -5.19 -28.90 -8.90
CA PRO A 348 -6.25 -27.87 -8.93
C PRO A 348 -7.26 -27.99 -7.78
N GLU A 349 -7.45 -29.16 -7.20
CA GLU A 349 -8.37 -29.36 -6.07
C GLU A 349 -7.77 -28.74 -4.80
N THR A 350 -6.47 -28.98 -4.54
CA THR A 350 -5.74 -28.36 -3.45
C THR A 350 -5.69 -26.84 -3.60
N ALA A 351 -5.44 -26.34 -4.81
CA ALA A 351 -5.46 -24.91 -5.10
C ALA A 351 -6.84 -24.28 -4.83
N ALA A 352 -7.92 -24.95 -5.27
CA ALA A 352 -9.29 -24.50 -5.02
C ALA A 352 -9.65 -24.51 -3.54
N TYR A 353 -9.23 -25.54 -2.78
CA TYR A 353 -9.39 -25.59 -1.33
C TYR A 353 -8.68 -24.44 -0.65
N PHE A 354 -7.39 -24.22 -0.93
CA PHE A 354 -6.59 -23.15 -0.36
C PHE A 354 -7.20 -21.77 -0.63
N THR A 355 -7.55 -21.46 -1.88
CA THR A 355 -8.10 -20.15 -2.24
C THR A 355 -9.48 -19.89 -1.66
N LYS A 356 -10.23 -20.94 -1.30
CA LYS A 356 -11.53 -20.82 -0.64
C LYS A 356 -11.38 -20.61 0.88
N GLN A 357 -10.37 -21.22 1.51
CA GLN A 357 -10.20 -21.17 2.97
C GLN A 357 -9.38 -19.97 3.43
N VAL A 358 -8.33 -19.60 2.69
CA VAL A 358 -7.47 -18.48 3.07
C VAL A 358 -8.18 -17.16 2.78
N ASP A 359 -8.43 -16.37 3.83
CA ASP A 359 -9.14 -15.10 3.77
C ASP A 359 -8.18 -13.89 3.78
N SER A 360 -7.21 -13.89 2.86
CA SER A 360 -6.28 -12.77 2.68
C SER A 360 -6.76 -11.81 1.58
N ALA A 361 -6.30 -10.56 1.62
CA ALA A 361 -6.67 -9.53 0.64
C ALA A 361 -6.24 -9.90 -0.78
N ALA A 362 -5.13 -10.64 -0.92
CA ALA A 362 -4.69 -11.25 -2.16
C ALA A 362 -4.26 -12.71 -1.91
N VAL A 363 -4.83 -13.65 -2.64
CA VAL A 363 -4.48 -15.08 -2.56
C VAL A 363 -3.95 -15.54 -3.91
N TYR A 364 -2.75 -16.14 -3.90
CA TYR A 364 -2.02 -16.51 -5.10
C TYR A 364 -1.93 -18.02 -5.28
N VAL A 365 -2.07 -18.46 -6.51
CA VAL A 365 -1.73 -19.83 -6.94
C VAL A 365 -0.60 -19.75 -7.95
N ASN A 366 0.53 -20.39 -7.67
CA ASN A 366 1.69 -20.47 -8.55
C ASN A 366 2.23 -19.10 -9.02
N ALA A 367 2.16 -18.08 -8.14
CA ALA A 367 2.69 -16.74 -8.42
C ALA A 367 3.29 -16.12 -7.16
N SER A 368 4.25 -15.22 -7.35
CA SER A 368 4.89 -14.49 -6.25
C SER A 368 3.93 -13.47 -5.63
N THR A 369 3.95 -13.37 -4.31
CA THR A 369 3.20 -12.36 -3.54
C THR A 369 3.67 -10.93 -3.84
N ARG A 370 4.84 -10.76 -4.46
CA ARG A 370 5.38 -9.47 -4.93
C ARG A 370 4.48 -8.78 -5.96
N PHE A 371 3.56 -9.49 -6.58
CA PHE A 371 2.56 -8.89 -7.47
C PHE A 371 1.46 -8.13 -6.74
N THR A 372 1.33 -8.21 -5.41
CA THR A 372 0.40 -7.35 -4.64
C THR A 372 0.94 -5.91 -4.60
N ASP A 373 0.81 -5.21 -5.70
CA ASP A 373 1.34 -3.87 -5.95
C ASP A 373 0.43 -3.14 -6.93
N GLY A 374 0.16 -1.87 -6.68
CA GLY A 374 -0.76 -1.08 -7.51
C GLY A 374 -0.35 -0.97 -8.97
N GLY A 375 0.95 -0.86 -9.24
CA GLY A 375 1.47 -0.85 -10.61
C GLY A 375 1.25 -2.19 -11.31
N GLN A 376 1.53 -3.30 -10.62
CA GLN A 376 1.35 -4.66 -11.14
C GLN A 376 -0.13 -5.02 -11.34
N PHE A 377 -1.04 -4.48 -10.52
CA PHE A 377 -2.49 -4.66 -10.66
C PHE A 377 -3.13 -3.70 -11.66
N GLY A 378 -2.32 -2.88 -12.37
CA GLY A 378 -2.83 -1.95 -13.36
C GLY A 378 -3.53 -0.72 -12.78
N LEU A 379 -3.26 -0.38 -11.50
CA LEU A 379 -3.84 0.77 -10.81
C LEU A 379 -3.01 2.07 -10.97
N GLY A 380 -1.89 2.01 -11.67
CA GLY A 380 -0.93 3.11 -11.86
C GLY A 380 -0.12 3.36 -10.59
N CYS A 381 -0.62 4.22 -9.71
CA CYS A 381 -0.11 4.41 -8.35
C CYS A 381 -0.97 3.65 -7.33
N GLU A 382 -0.45 3.45 -6.12
CA GLU A 382 -1.24 2.91 -5.02
C GLU A 382 -1.17 3.80 -3.76
N MET A 383 -2.29 3.87 -3.06
CA MET A 383 -2.35 4.51 -1.75
C MET A 383 -1.82 3.59 -0.64
N GLY A 384 -1.71 2.32 -0.92
CA GLY A 384 -1.31 1.24 -0.04
C GLY A 384 -2.18 0.01 -0.19
N ILE A 385 -1.91 -0.99 0.62
CA ILE A 385 -2.63 -2.25 0.61
C ILE A 385 -3.38 -2.37 1.93
N SER A 386 -4.70 -2.48 1.85
CA SER A 386 -5.56 -2.63 3.02
C SER A 386 -5.88 -4.09 3.28
N THR A 387 -5.83 -4.51 4.54
CA THR A 387 -6.24 -5.84 4.98
C THR A 387 -7.62 -5.86 5.61
N GLN A 388 -8.22 -4.68 5.85
CA GLN A 388 -9.57 -4.59 6.42
C GLN A 388 -10.64 -5.03 5.41
N LYS A 389 -11.77 -5.52 5.91
CA LYS A 389 -12.89 -5.98 5.06
C LYS A 389 -13.85 -4.86 4.67
N LEU A 390 -13.88 -3.76 5.42
CA LEU A 390 -14.81 -2.66 5.20
C LEU A 390 -14.22 -1.64 4.24
N HIS A 391 -14.97 -1.30 3.20
CA HIS A 391 -14.72 -0.36 2.12
C HIS A 391 -13.62 -0.81 1.15
N ALA A 392 -12.32 -0.74 1.51
CA ALA A 392 -11.20 -1.08 0.64
C ALA A 392 -10.44 -2.29 1.18
N ARG A 393 -10.14 -3.27 0.32
CA ARG A 393 -9.35 -4.46 0.63
C ARG A 393 -8.39 -4.76 -0.52
N GLY A 394 -7.12 -5.03 -0.21
CA GLY A 394 -6.05 -5.18 -1.20
C GLY A 394 -5.45 -3.84 -1.63
N PRO A 395 -4.74 -3.80 -2.77
CA PRO A 395 -4.15 -2.57 -3.31
C PRO A 395 -5.21 -1.49 -3.57
N MET A 396 -4.97 -0.28 -3.06
CA MET A 396 -5.90 0.83 -3.15
C MET A 396 -5.50 1.80 -4.26
N GLY A 397 -6.29 1.84 -5.34
CA GLY A 397 -6.16 2.78 -6.44
C GLY A 397 -7.22 3.89 -6.42
N LEU A 398 -7.61 4.35 -7.60
CA LEU A 398 -8.55 5.46 -7.76
C LEU A 398 -9.94 5.17 -7.19
N ARG A 399 -10.45 3.95 -7.36
CA ARG A 399 -11.81 3.58 -6.95
C ARG A 399 -11.98 3.55 -5.45
N GLU A 400 -10.94 3.10 -4.73
CA GLU A 400 -10.91 3.01 -3.26
C GLU A 400 -10.85 4.40 -2.61
N MET A 401 -10.41 5.44 -3.36
CA MET A 401 -10.43 6.85 -2.93
C MET A 401 -11.79 7.51 -3.17
N THR A 402 -12.84 6.75 -3.45
CA THR A 402 -14.17 7.23 -3.76
C THR A 402 -15.23 6.57 -2.89
N SER A 403 -16.40 7.18 -2.82
CA SER A 403 -17.62 6.63 -2.26
C SER A 403 -18.73 6.69 -3.31
N TYR A 404 -19.98 6.56 -2.90
CA TYR A 404 -21.12 6.72 -3.78
C TYR A 404 -22.22 7.56 -3.13
N LYS A 405 -23.12 8.10 -3.95
CA LYS A 405 -24.37 8.70 -3.52
C LYS A 405 -25.50 8.16 -4.39
N TYR A 406 -26.72 8.28 -3.90
CA TYR A 406 -27.90 8.03 -4.72
C TYR A 406 -28.41 9.32 -5.35
N ILE A 407 -28.71 9.27 -6.65
CA ILE A 407 -29.46 10.30 -7.38
C ILE A 407 -30.83 9.71 -7.64
N VAL A 408 -31.86 10.36 -7.14
CA VAL A 408 -33.24 9.91 -7.28
C VAL A 408 -33.98 10.92 -8.13
N SER A 409 -34.46 10.48 -9.30
CA SER A 409 -35.20 11.31 -10.27
C SER A 409 -36.65 10.88 -10.30
N GLY A 410 -37.54 11.85 -10.26
CA GLY A 410 -38.98 11.63 -10.27
C GLY A 410 -39.73 12.71 -11.00
N ASN A 411 -41.05 12.58 -11.05
CA ASN A 411 -42.00 13.54 -11.64
C ASN A 411 -43.15 13.82 -10.68
N GLY A 412 -42.81 14.19 -9.42
CA GLY A 412 -43.82 14.56 -8.43
C GLY A 412 -44.36 13.40 -7.58
N GLN A 413 -43.73 12.24 -7.57
CA GLN A 413 -44.11 11.12 -6.72
C GLN A 413 -44.08 11.52 -5.24
N VAL A 414 -45.07 11.08 -4.49
CA VAL A 414 -45.18 11.23 -3.03
C VAL A 414 -45.37 9.85 -2.38
N ARG A 415 -44.96 9.73 -1.13
CA ARG A 415 -45.14 8.52 -0.31
C ARG A 415 -46.35 8.61 0.58
#